data_1781462fddb9f824d885ac37d86d734b
#
_entry.id   1781462fddb9f824d885ac37d86d734b
#
_cell.length_a   1.000
_cell.length_b   1.000
_cell.length_c   1.000
_cell.angle_alpha   90.00
_cell.angle_beta   90.00
_cell.angle_gamma   90.00
#
_symmetry.space_group_name_H-M   'P 1'
#
loop_
_entity.id
_entity.type
_entity.pdbx_description
1 polymer ?
#
loop_
_entity_poly.entity_id
_entity_poly.type
_entity_poly.pdbx_seq_one_letter_code
_entity_poly.pdbx_strand_id
1 'polypeptide(L)'
;AWFGGLTGVMARMHVPNALAIAQRPADEKFHSIFIVNRNVSIGKGGLSKLNGLTFTFGDELSTSGHLMPRYFLLEAGLNPDEDFGSQPSYSGSHDKTWKLVESGAFDAGVLNENVWRSAVRLGKVNLSKVEVFSKTPPYHDYNWTIRGDVNNKFGVGFIKRVKDSLLNLKDPDLLASFPRKGFIPASNSDFQSIVTVAKQIGLIE
;
A
#
# COMPACT_ATOMS: atom_id res chain seq x y z
N ALA A 1 7.53 14.64 5.50
CA ALA A 1 7.71 13.81 4.31
C ALA A 1 6.42 13.05 3.99
N TRP A 2 6.29 12.58 2.75
CA TRP A 2 5.21 11.72 2.28
C TRP A 2 5.63 10.27 2.40
N PHE A 3 4.82 9.43 3.03
CA PHE A 3 5.11 8.02 3.29
C PHE A 3 3.92 7.13 2.91
N GLY A 4 4.19 5.85 2.61
CA GLY A 4 3.19 4.79 2.73
C GLY A 4 2.83 4.53 4.20
N GLY A 5 1.75 3.78 4.44
CA GLY A 5 1.27 3.52 5.81
C GLY A 5 2.34 2.92 6.71
N LEU A 6 2.95 1.80 6.30
CA LEU A 6 3.99 1.10 7.07
C LEU A 6 5.23 1.98 7.31
N THR A 7 5.80 2.55 6.25
CA THR A 7 7.00 3.40 6.36
C THR A 7 6.73 4.67 7.18
N GLY A 8 5.51 5.21 7.12
CA GLY A 8 5.08 6.32 7.96
C GLY A 8 4.96 5.94 9.44
N VAL A 9 4.44 4.74 9.74
CA VAL A 9 4.42 4.18 11.10
C VAL A 9 5.85 4.02 11.61
N MET A 10 6.72 3.35 10.85
CA MET A 10 8.13 3.17 11.24
C MET A 10 8.84 4.50 11.48
N ALA A 11 8.64 5.49 10.60
CA ALA A 11 9.22 6.83 10.79
C ALA A 11 8.75 7.49 12.10
N ARG A 12 7.46 7.33 12.46
CA ARG A 12 6.92 7.87 13.71
C ARG A 12 7.38 7.12 14.96
N MET A 13 7.70 5.84 14.85
CA MET A 13 8.29 5.08 15.96
C MET A 13 9.74 5.50 16.25
N HIS A 14 10.52 5.80 15.19
CA HIS A 14 11.93 6.17 15.33
C HIS A 14 12.16 7.67 15.62
N VAL A 15 11.19 8.53 15.31
CA VAL A 15 11.32 9.98 15.52
C VAL A 15 10.37 10.45 16.63
N PRO A 16 10.89 10.89 17.80
CA PRO A 16 10.06 11.30 18.93
C PRO A 16 9.02 12.37 18.54
N ASN A 17 7.78 12.16 19.01
CA ASN A 17 6.65 13.06 18.79
C ASN A 17 6.33 13.38 17.31
N ALA A 18 6.75 12.53 16.37
CA ALA A 18 6.37 12.68 14.98
C ALA A 18 4.87 12.41 14.77
N LEU A 19 4.26 13.18 13.89
CA LEU A 19 2.80 13.20 13.70
C LEU A 19 2.42 12.98 12.23
N ALA A 20 1.45 12.12 11.99
CA ALA A 20 0.69 12.14 10.75
C ALA A 20 -0.22 13.36 10.76
N ILE A 21 -0.17 14.20 9.72
CA ILE A 21 -0.87 15.49 9.71
C ILE A 21 -1.89 15.63 8.59
N ALA A 22 -1.69 14.93 7.48
CA ALA A 22 -2.60 14.96 6.33
C ALA A 22 -2.49 13.68 5.52
N GLN A 23 -3.56 13.31 4.82
CA GLN A 23 -3.66 12.21 3.87
C GLN A 23 -4.57 12.61 2.70
N ARG A 24 -4.57 11.86 1.60
CA ARG A 24 -5.57 12.07 0.55
C ARG A 24 -6.88 11.39 0.93
N PRO A 25 -8.05 11.87 0.51
CA PRO A 25 -9.33 11.18 0.78
C PRO A 25 -9.34 9.71 0.34
N ALA A 26 -8.64 9.38 -0.76
CA ALA A 26 -8.54 8.01 -1.23
C ALA A 26 -7.66 7.11 -0.36
N ASP A 27 -6.84 7.67 0.52
CA ASP A 27 -5.94 6.92 1.38
C ASP A 27 -6.59 6.44 2.67
N GLU A 28 -7.77 6.96 3.04
CA GLU A 28 -8.59 6.43 4.13
C GLU A 28 -9.19 5.05 3.81
N LYS A 29 -9.45 4.79 2.54
CA LYS A 29 -10.08 3.55 2.05
C LYS A 29 -9.24 2.96 0.92
N PHE A 30 -7.98 2.75 1.23
CA PHE A 30 -7.02 2.19 0.29
C PHE A 30 -7.19 0.68 0.17
N HIS A 31 -6.84 0.12 -0.98
CA HIS A 31 -6.92 -1.31 -1.22
C HIS A 31 -5.68 -1.83 -1.93
N SER A 32 -5.35 -3.06 -1.66
CA SER A 32 -4.51 -3.88 -2.53
C SER A 32 -5.39 -4.72 -3.44
N ILE A 33 -4.88 -5.01 -4.62
CA ILE A 33 -5.50 -5.98 -5.54
C ILE A 33 -4.56 -7.16 -5.75
N PHE A 34 -5.13 -8.34 -5.71
CA PHE A 34 -4.50 -9.57 -6.13
C PHE A 34 -4.81 -9.79 -7.61
N ILE A 35 -3.78 -10.05 -8.39
CA ILE A 35 -3.88 -10.33 -9.83
C ILE A 35 -3.36 -11.72 -10.11
N VAL A 36 -3.90 -12.35 -11.16
CA VAL A 36 -3.49 -13.68 -11.61
C VAL A 36 -3.25 -13.69 -13.10
N ASN A 37 -2.30 -14.53 -13.54
CA ASN A 37 -2.11 -14.82 -14.95
C ASN A 37 -3.28 -15.65 -15.48
N ARG A 38 -3.85 -15.30 -16.62
CA ARG A 38 -5.03 -15.99 -17.19
C ARG A 38 -4.77 -17.40 -17.68
N ASN A 39 -3.51 -17.81 -17.81
CA ASN A 39 -3.17 -19.22 -18.11
C ASN A 39 -3.31 -20.12 -16.87
N VAL A 40 -3.48 -19.55 -15.67
CA VAL A 40 -3.68 -20.29 -14.43
C VAL A 40 -5.16 -20.62 -14.29
N SER A 41 -5.48 -21.90 -14.17
CA SER A 41 -6.85 -22.34 -13.85
C SER A 41 -7.12 -22.12 -12.38
N ILE A 42 -7.69 -20.96 -12.02
CA ILE A 42 -8.10 -20.65 -10.65
C ILE A 42 -9.62 -20.62 -10.56
N GLY A 43 -10.16 -21.43 -9.64
CA GLY A 43 -11.60 -21.46 -9.41
C GLY A 43 -12.08 -20.17 -8.70
N LYS A 44 -13.39 -19.89 -8.79
CA LYS A 44 -14.02 -18.85 -7.99
C LYS A 44 -13.84 -19.17 -6.50
N GLY A 45 -13.54 -18.15 -5.69
CA GLY A 45 -13.38 -18.29 -4.24
C GLY A 45 -12.55 -17.19 -3.60
N GLY A 46 -12.24 -17.35 -2.32
CA GLY A 46 -11.39 -16.43 -1.56
C GLY A 46 -9.89 -16.60 -1.84
N LEU A 47 -9.08 -15.87 -1.07
CA LEU A 47 -7.62 -15.85 -1.22
C LEU A 47 -6.96 -17.24 -1.04
N SER A 48 -7.61 -18.17 -0.33
CA SER A 48 -7.13 -19.55 -0.19
C SER A 48 -6.97 -20.31 -1.52
N LYS A 49 -7.60 -19.84 -2.60
CA LYS A 49 -7.41 -20.39 -3.96
C LYS A 49 -6.05 -20.08 -4.57
N LEU A 50 -5.28 -19.19 -3.97
CA LEU A 50 -3.89 -18.91 -4.37
C LEU A 50 -2.91 -19.98 -3.85
N ASN A 51 -3.36 -20.94 -3.04
CA ASN A 51 -2.54 -22.07 -2.57
C ASN A 51 -1.90 -22.81 -3.76
N GLY A 52 -0.63 -23.14 -3.62
CA GLY A 52 0.17 -23.84 -4.64
C GLY A 52 0.63 -23.00 -5.83
N LEU A 53 0.19 -21.76 -5.96
CA LEU A 53 0.63 -20.85 -7.04
C LEU A 53 1.98 -20.20 -6.71
N THR A 54 2.76 -19.89 -7.73
CA THR A 54 3.92 -19.01 -7.57
C THR A 54 3.45 -17.57 -7.39
N PHE A 55 4.00 -16.87 -6.38
CA PHE A 55 3.48 -15.57 -5.95
C PHE A 55 4.58 -14.51 -5.81
N THR A 56 4.29 -13.27 -6.22
CA THR A 56 5.15 -12.12 -5.95
C THR A 56 4.43 -11.01 -5.21
N PHE A 57 5.02 -10.59 -4.09
CA PHE A 57 4.68 -9.33 -3.42
C PHE A 57 5.28 -8.13 -4.18
N GLY A 58 4.98 -6.91 -3.73
CA GLY A 58 5.61 -5.68 -4.20
C GLY A 58 7.00 -5.47 -3.58
N ASP A 59 7.19 -4.33 -2.92
CA ASP A 59 8.37 -4.05 -2.10
C ASP A 59 8.15 -4.56 -0.66
N GLU A 60 9.21 -5.02 0.02
CA GLU A 60 9.13 -5.57 1.38
C GLU A 60 8.56 -4.59 2.41
N LEU A 61 8.83 -3.29 2.25
CA LEU A 61 8.31 -2.23 3.13
C LEU A 61 7.02 -1.60 2.62
N SER A 62 6.42 -2.17 1.58
CA SER A 62 5.16 -1.66 1.02
C SER A 62 3.97 -2.06 1.86
N THR A 63 3.13 -1.10 2.27
CA THR A 63 1.85 -1.36 2.91
C THR A 63 0.93 -2.15 1.99
N SER A 64 0.73 -1.68 0.77
CA SER A 64 -0.23 -2.26 -0.20
C SER A 64 0.37 -3.36 -1.06
N GLY A 65 1.69 -3.43 -1.17
CA GLY A 65 2.36 -4.50 -1.92
C GLY A 65 2.80 -5.69 -1.07
N HIS A 66 2.81 -5.56 0.26
CA HIS A 66 3.27 -6.64 1.14
C HIS A 66 2.49 -6.72 2.45
N LEU A 67 2.62 -5.73 3.36
CA LEU A 67 2.10 -5.82 4.72
C LEU A 67 0.64 -6.27 4.79
N MET A 68 -0.26 -5.45 4.25
CA MET A 68 -1.69 -5.71 4.33
C MET A 68 -2.12 -6.94 3.53
N PRO A 69 -1.63 -7.16 2.29
CA PRO A 69 -1.86 -8.41 1.59
C PRO A 69 -1.45 -9.66 2.35
N ARG A 70 -0.25 -9.69 2.96
CA ARG A 70 0.23 -10.83 3.75
C ARG A 70 -0.71 -11.11 4.91
N TYR A 71 -1.14 -10.08 5.63
CA TYR A 71 -2.11 -10.22 6.70
C TYR A 71 -3.43 -10.84 6.21
N PHE A 72 -4.00 -10.36 5.10
CA PHE A 72 -5.25 -10.90 4.58
C PHE A 72 -5.12 -12.31 4.00
N LEU A 73 -3.94 -12.70 3.54
CA LEU A 73 -3.65 -14.10 3.17
C LEU A 73 -3.69 -14.99 4.42
N LEU A 74 -3.01 -14.59 5.50
CA LEU A 74 -3.04 -15.32 6.78
C LEU A 74 -4.45 -15.43 7.36
N GLU A 75 -5.23 -14.32 7.35
CA GLU A 75 -6.64 -14.32 7.79
C GLU A 75 -7.52 -15.26 6.94
N ALA A 76 -7.16 -15.46 5.68
CA ALA A 76 -7.84 -16.43 4.79
C ALA A 76 -7.35 -17.87 4.97
N GLY A 77 -6.48 -18.12 5.94
CA GLY A 77 -5.90 -19.44 6.22
C GLY A 77 -4.83 -19.88 5.23
N LEU A 78 -4.16 -18.92 4.54
CA LEU A 78 -3.06 -19.21 3.63
C LEU A 78 -1.77 -18.57 4.18
N ASN A 79 -0.81 -19.41 4.58
CA ASN A 79 0.51 -18.98 5.00
C ASN A 79 1.41 -18.77 3.77
N PRO A 80 1.80 -17.52 3.43
CA PRO A 80 2.60 -17.26 2.25
C PRO A 80 3.95 -17.99 2.22
N ASP A 81 4.51 -18.31 3.36
CA ASP A 81 5.83 -18.95 3.45
C ASP A 81 5.79 -20.48 3.28
N GLU A 82 4.59 -21.08 3.36
CA GLU A 82 4.39 -22.52 3.33
C GLU A 82 3.46 -22.97 2.18
N ASP A 83 2.41 -22.19 1.89
CA ASP A 83 1.30 -22.63 1.05
C ASP A 83 1.42 -22.22 -0.42
N PHE A 84 2.38 -21.36 -0.78
CA PHE A 84 2.64 -21.04 -2.18
C PHE A 84 3.50 -22.11 -2.86
N GLY A 85 3.42 -22.22 -4.19
CA GLY A 85 4.18 -23.17 -5.00
C GLY A 85 5.71 -23.00 -4.97
N SER A 86 6.17 -21.87 -4.44
CA SER A 86 7.56 -21.54 -4.13
C SER A 86 7.61 -20.49 -3.05
N GLN A 87 8.80 -20.24 -2.46
CA GLN A 87 8.96 -19.08 -1.59
C GLN A 87 8.50 -17.81 -2.29
N PRO A 88 7.68 -16.95 -1.65
CA PRO A 88 7.18 -15.75 -2.26
C PRO A 88 8.34 -14.80 -2.61
N SER A 89 8.25 -14.18 -3.78
CA SER A 89 9.23 -13.21 -4.24
C SER A 89 8.78 -11.78 -3.95
N TYR A 90 9.71 -10.85 -3.99
CA TYR A 90 9.46 -9.41 -3.88
C TYR A 90 9.91 -8.72 -5.17
N SER A 91 8.96 -8.19 -5.92
CA SER A 91 9.22 -7.53 -7.21
C SER A 91 9.97 -6.20 -7.07
N GLY A 92 9.93 -5.58 -5.88
CA GLY A 92 10.51 -4.28 -5.56
C GLY A 92 9.68 -3.08 -6.05
N SER A 93 8.62 -3.28 -6.85
CA SER A 93 7.72 -2.20 -7.23
C SER A 93 6.40 -2.72 -7.83
N HIS A 94 5.32 -1.94 -7.67
CA HIS A 94 4.01 -2.28 -8.22
C HIS A 94 4.00 -2.47 -9.74
N ASP A 95 4.79 -1.68 -10.48
CA ASP A 95 4.90 -1.82 -11.93
C ASP A 95 5.60 -3.11 -12.34
N LYS A 96 6.59 -3.56 -11.59
CA LYS A 96 7.23 -4.85 -11.82
C LYS A 96 6.29 -6.00 -11.47
N THR A 97 5.51 -5.89 -10.38
CA THR A 97 4.57 -6.93 -9.98
C THR A 97 3.64 -7.32 -11.13
N TRP A 98 2.89 -6.37 -11.71
CA TRP A 98 1.94 -6.74 -12.75
C TRP A 98 2.62 -7.22 -14.04
N LYS A 99 3.82 -6.71 -14.36
CA LYS A 99 4.59 -7.18 -15.53
C LYS A 99 5.04 -8.64 -15.36
N LEU A 100 5.50 -9.02 -14.17
CA LEU A 100 5.90 -10.39 -13.86
C LEU A 100 4.72 -11.36 -13.96
N VAL A 101 3.55 -10.97 -13.46
CA VAL A 101 2.35 -11.79 -13.58
C VAL A 101 1.84 -11.84 -15.01
N GLU A 102 1.81 -10.71 -15.71
CA GLU A 102 1.40 -10.66 -17.13
C GLU A 102 2.28 -11.55 -18.03
N SER A 103 3.60 -11.57 -17.78
CA SER A 103 4.54 -12.40 -18.55
C SER A 103 4.45 -13.88 -18.23
N GLY A 104 3.79 -14.28 -17.14
CA GLY A 104 3.75 -15.65 -16.65
C GLY A 104 4.98 -16.07 -15.86
N ALA A 105 5.85 -15.13 -15.48
CA ALA A 105 6.98 -15.41 -14.59
C ALA A 105 6.51 -15.77 -13.17
N PHE A 106 5.35 -15.27 -12.77
CA PHE A 106 4.60 -15.66 -11.57
C PHE A 106 3.14 -15.88 -11.94
N ASP A 107 2.51 -16.83 -11.26
CA ASP A 107 1.09 -17.15 -11.45
C ASP A 107 0.19 -16.04 -10.88
N ALA A 108 0.60 -15.47 -9.75
CA ALA A 108 -0.15 -14.43 -9.04
C ALA A 108 0.77 -13.39 -8.42
N GLY A 109 0.17 -12.27 -8.05
CA GLY A 109 0.87 -11.20 -7.34
C GLY A 109 -0.09 -10.19 -6.74
N VAL A 110 0.44 -9.24 -5.98
CA VAL A 110 -0.36 -8.21 -5.32
C VAL A 110 0.27 -6.83 -5.46
N LEU A 111 -0.57 -5.83 -5.69
CA LEU A 111 -0.11 -4.46 -5.88
C LEU A 111 -1.16 -3.43 -5.47
N ASN A 112 -0.72 -2.18 -5.49
CA ASN A 112 -1.51 -0.98 -5.28
C ASN A 112 -2.61 -0.83 -6.34
N GLU A 113 -3.87 -0.72 -5.92
CA GLU A 113 -5.02 -0.58 -6.81
C GLU A 113 -4.90 0.64 -7.74
N ASN A 114 -4.37 1.76 -7.26
CA ASN A 114 -4.27 2.98 -8.07
C ASN A 114 -3.20 2.86 -9.17
N VAL A 115 -2.10 2.17 -8.89
CA VAL A 115 -1.06 1.88 -9.89
C VAL A 115 -1.64 0.99 -10.98
N TRP A 116 -2.34 -0.09 -10.59
CA TRP A 116 -3.03 -0.96 -11.53
C TRP A 116 -4.01 -0.21 -12.42
N ARG A 117 -4.94 0.53 -11.80
CA ARG A 117 -5.94 1.32 -12.55
C ARG A 117 -5.30 2.30 -13.52
N SER A 118 -4.20 2.94 -13.11
CA SER A 118 -3.44 3.84 -13.97
C SER A 118 -2.80 3.10 -15.13
N ALA A 119 -2.17 1.96 -14.89
CA ALA A 119 -1.52 1.15 -15.93
C ALA A 119 -2.54 0.63 -16.96
N VAL A 120 -3.71 0.16 -16.50
CA VAL A 120 -4.82 -0.26 -17.37
C VAL A 120 -5.35 0.91 -18.20
N ARG A 121 -5.63 2.06 -17.58
CA ARG A 121 -6.12 3.26 -18.29
C ARG A 121 -5.14 3.75 -19.37
N LEU A 122 -3.84 3.60 -19.13
CA LEU A 122 -2.78 3.98 -20.06
C LEU A 122 -2.50 2.91 -21.13
N GLY A 123 -3.27 1.83 -21.16
CA GLY A 123 -3.09 0.73 -22.11
C GLY A 123 -1.78 -0.05 -21.95
N LYS A 124 -1.15 0.02 -20.77
CA LYS A 124 0.14 -0.65 -20.49
C LYS A 124 -0.02 -2.12 -20.14
N VAL A 125 -1.22 -2.55 -19.72
CA VAL A 125 -1.52 -3.91 -19.26
C VAL A 125 -2.28 -4.67 -20.34
N ASN A 126 -1.84 -5.85 -20.64
CA ASN A 126 -2.57 -6.76 -21.54
C ASN A 126 -3.59 -7.59 -20.74
N LEU A 127 -4.83 -7.11 -20.70
CA LEU A 127 -5.93 -7.76 -19.97
C LEU A 127 -6.33 -9.14 -20.54
N SER A 128 -5.80 -9.55 -21.70
CA SER A 128 -5.97 -10.94 -22.18
C SER A 128 -5.03 -11.92 -21.49
N LYS A 129 -4.00 -11.43 -20.76
CA LYS A 129 -2.98 -12.23 -20.09
C LYS A 129 -3.08 -12.19 -18.55
N VAL A 130 -3.61 -11.11 -18.00
CA VAL A 130 -3.70 -10.90 -16.55
C VAL A 130 -5.05 -10.32 -16.16
N GLU A 131 -5.55 -10.72 -15.02
CA GLU A 131 -6.81 -10.20 -14.48
C GLU A 131 -6.74 -9.95 -12.97
N VAL A 132 -7.66 -9.14 -12.47
CA VAL A 132 -7.87 -8.96 -11.02
C VAL A 132 -8.63 -10.17 -10.50
N PHE A 133 -8.04 -10.86 -9.53
CA PHE A 133 -8.63 -12.00 -8.85
C PHE A 133 -9.42 -11.58 -7.62
N SER A 134 -8.84 -10.72 -6.79
CA SER A 134 -9.44 -10.29 -5.53
C SER A 134 -8.97 -8.90 -5.11
N LYS A 135 -9.67 -8.32 -4.14
CA LYS A 135 -9.38 -7.03 -3.56
C LYS A 135 -9.48 -7.13 -2.04
N THR A 136 -8.55 -6.49 -1.32
CA THR A 136 -8.58 -6.46 0.16
C THR A 136 -9.75 -5.64 0.68
N PRO A 137 -10.16 -5.82 1.95
CA PRO A 137 -10.86 -4.80 2.71
C PRO A 137 -10.10 -3.47 2.71
N PRO A 138 -10.77 -2.32 2.98
CA PRO A 138 -10.11 -1.02 3.01
C PRO A 138 -9.22 -0.84 4.25
N TYR A 139 -8.15 -0.06 4.10
CA TYR A 139 -7.25 0.35 5.18
C TYR A 139 -6.66 1.72 4.88
N HIS A 140 -6.06 2.39 5.89
CA HIS A 140 -5.31 3.63 5.70
C HIS A 140 -3.94 3.34 5.08
N ASP A 141 -3.49 4.15 4.10
CA ASP A 141 -2.17 3.99 3.51
C ASP A 141 -1.37 5.31 3.54
N TYR A 142 -1.27 6.04 2.44
CA TYR A 142 -0.36 7.16 2.34
C TYR A 142 -0.69 8.34 3.26
N ASN A 143 0.38 8.97 3.79
CA ASN A 143 0.24 10.11 4.68
C ASN A 143 1.42 11.08 4.63
N TRP A 144 1.16 12.32 5.00
CA TRP A 144 2.17 13.31 5.37
C TRP A 144 2.50 13.16 6.85
N THR A 145 3.76 12.86 7.14
CA THR A 145 4.31 12.82 8.50
C THR A 145 5.30 13.96 8.69
N ILE A 146 5.21 14.64 9.84
CA ILE A 146 6.09 15.73 10.27
C ILE A 146 6.77 15.37 11.59
N ARG A 147 8.02 15.80 11.77
CA ARG A 147 8.74 15.63 13.05
C ARG A 147 8.10 16.48 14.14
N GLY A 148 8.12 15.98 15.37
CA GLY A 148 7.54 16.71 16.52
C GLY A 148 8.34 17.92 16.97
N ASP A 149 9.66 17.95 16.68
CA ASP A 149 10.59 19.00 17.14
C ASP A 149 10.65 20.24 16.22
N VAL A 150 9.94 20.24 15.09
CA VAL A 150 10.02 21.36 14.12
C VAL A 150 9.53 22.70 14.67
N ASN A 151 8.63 22.69 15.65
CA ASN A 151 8.22 23.92 16.34
C ASN A 151 9.39 24.60 17.09
N ASN A 152 10.32 23.81 17.63
CA ASN A 152 11.52 24.34 18.31
C ASN A 152 12.47 25.02 17.30
N LYS A 153 12.56 24.46 16.07
CA LYS A 153 13.44 24.95 15.03
C LYS A 153 12.86 26.12 14.24
N PHE A 154 11.56 26.09 13.95
CA PHE A 154 10.90 27.02 13.02
C PHE A 154 9.84 27.92 13.68
N GLY A 155 9.78 27.90 15.02
CA GLY A 155 8.87 28.70 15.83
C GLY A 155 7.53 28.03 16.12
N VAL A 156 6.91 28.46 17.23
CA VAL A 156 5.62 27.94 17.70
C VAL A 156 4.57 27.98 16.60
N GLY A 157 3.79 26.91 16.50
CA GLY A 157 2.72 26.78 15.51
C GLY A 157 3.18 26.39 14.10
N PHE A 158 4.46 26.08 13.88
CA PHE A 158 4.95 25.67 12.56
C PHE A 158 4.24 24.41 12.05
N ILE A 159 4.06 23.39 12.90
CA ILE A 159 3.31 22.17 12.54
C ILE A 159 1.91 22.53 12.04
N LYS A 160 1.22 23.43 12.77
CA LYS A 160 -0.13 23.88 12.37
C LYS A 160 -0.11 24.57 10.99
N ARG A 161 0.83 25.48 10.76
CA ARG A 161 0.94 26.18 9.47
C ARG A 161 1.18 25.20 8.31
N VAL A 162 2.05 24.20 8.48
CA VAL A 162 2.30 23.17 7.45
C VAL A 162 1.03 22.34 7.21
N LYS A 163 0.36 21.91 8.27
CA LYS A 163 -0.92 21.18 8.16
C LYS A 163 -1.96 22.02 7.42
N ASP A 164 -2.18 23.25 7.83
CA ASP A 164 -3.16 24.16 7.21
C ASP A 164 -2.83 24.41 5.73
N SER A 165 -1.54 24.58 5.39
CA SER A 165 -1.10 24.72 3.99
C SER A 165 -1.43 23.53 3.14
N LEU A 166 -1.22 22.31 3.67
CA LEU A 166 -1.58 21.07 2.96
C LEU A 166 -3.11 20.95 2.77
N LEU A 167 -3.89 21.19 3.84
CA LEU A 167 -5.34 21.07 3.80
C LEU A 167 -6.01 22.11 2.89
N ASN A 168 -5.40 23.29 2.75
CA ASN A 168 -5.88 24.37 1.89
C ASN A 168 -5.26 24.38 0.49
N LEU A 169 -4.39 23.41 0.18
CA LEU A 169 -3.76 23.30 -1.13
C LEU A 169 -4.81 23.01 -2.21
N LYS A 170 -4.94 23.94 -3.16
CA LYS A 170 -5.89 23.85 -4.29
C LYS A 170 -5.25 24.05 -5.64
N ASP A 171 -3.97 24.41 -5.66
CA ASP A 171 -3.20 24.61 -6.89
C ASP A 171 -3.15 23.29 -7.70
N PRO A 172 -3.70 23.27 -8.94
CA PRO A 172 -3.79 22.06 -9.73
C PRO A 172 -2.42 21.52 -10.16
N ASP A 173 -1.43 22.39 -10.36
CA ASP A 173 -0.10 21.98 -10.80
C ASP A 173 0.65 21.29 -9.66
N LEU A 174 0.53 21.81 -8.44
CA LEU A 174 1.07 21.16 -7.24
C LEU A 174 0.34 19.85 -6.93
N LEU A 175 -0.99 19.82 -7.09
CA LEU A 175 -1.79 18.62 -6.87
C LEU A 175 -1.62 17.56 -7.96
N ALA A 176 -1.10 17.91 -9.14
CA ALA A 176 -0.85 16.95 -10.21
C ALA A 176 0.14 15.85 -9.78
N SER A 177 1.12 16.18 -8.93
CA SER A 177 2.05 15.22 -8.31
C SER A 177 1.37 14.29 -7.29
N PHE A 178 0.22 14.71 -6.76
CA PHE A 178 -0.62 13.94 -5.83
C PHE A 178 -2.00 13.77 -6.45
N PRO A 179 -2.16 12.88 -7.45
CA PRO A 179 -3.36 12.87 -8.29
C PRO A 179 -4.62 12.66 -7.48
N ARG A 180 -5.22 13.74 -6.95
CA ARG A 180 -6.53 13.79 -6.27
C ARG A 180 -6.90 15.24 -5.90
N LYS A 181 -8.05 15.37 -5.28
CA LYS A 181 -8.73 16.65 -4.99
C LYS A 181 -8.20 17.38 -3.73
N GLY A 182 -6.95 17.17 -3.34
CA GLY A 182 -6.35 17.79 -2.15
C GLY A 182 -6.16 16.81 -1.00
N PHE A 183 -5.99 17.37 0.21
CA PHE A 183 -5.71 16.61 1.42
C PHE A 183 -6.80 16.82 2.48
N ILE A 184 -6.96 15.83 3.34
CA ILE A 184 -7.81 15.83 4.54
C ILE A 184 -6.92 15.64 5.77
N PRO A 185 -7.39 15.98 6.98
CA PRO A 185 -6.64 15.73 8.22
C PRO A 185 -6.28 14.26 8.37
N ALA A 186 -5.13 14.00 8.99
CA ALA A 186 -4.74 12.71 9.49
C ALA A 186 -4.20 12.81 10.91
N SER A 187 -4.18 11.69 11.61
CA SER A 187 -3.63 11.51 12.95
C SER A 187 -2.90 10.18 13.07
N ASN A 188 -2.08 10.00 14.08
CA ASN A 188 -1.39 8.72 14.30
C ASN A 188 -2.36 7.56 14.54
N SER A 189 -3.52 7.83 15.16
CA SER A 189 -4.55 6.82 15.44
C SER A 189 -5.17 6.20 14.18
N ASP A 190 -5.19 6.92 13.06
CA ASP A 190 -5.74 6.41 11.79
C ASP A 190 -4.92 5.21 11.25
N PHE A 191 -3.66 5.11 11.65
CA PHE A 191 -2.72 4.07 11.24
C PHE A 191 -2.55 2.96 12.28
N GLN A 192 -3.41 2.90 13.30
CA GLN A 192 -3.28 1.90 14.37
C GLN A 192 -3.43 0.46 13.85
N SER A 193 -4.27 0.23 12.85
CA SER A 193 -4.39 -1.08 12.20
C SER A 193 -3.08 -1.52 11.53
N ILE A 194 -2.35 -0.56 10.91
CA ILE A 194 -1.03 -0.84 10.32
C ILE A 194 -0.02 -1.23 11.40
N VAL A 195 -0.01 -0.52 12.55
CA VAL A 195 0.84 -0.87 13.70
C VAL A 195 0.53 -2.29 14.18
N THR A 196 -0.75 -2.59 14.40
CA THR A 196 -1.19 -3.90 14.90
C THR A 196 -0.77 -5.03 13.95
N VAL A 197 -1.06 -4.88 12.67
CA VAL A 197 -0.70 -5.87 11.65
C VAL A 197 0.83 -6.03 11.53
N ALA A 198 1.58 -4.92 11.50
CA ALA A 198 3.04 -4.98 11.39
C ALA A 198 3.71 -5.68 12.57
N LYS A 199 3.16 -5.51 13.80
CA LYS A 199 3.58 -6.28 14.99
C LYS A 199 3.21 -7.76 14.88
N GLN A 200 1.99 -8.05 14.47
CA GLN A 200 1.47 -9.42 14.36
C GLN A 200 2.30 -10.29 13.39
N ILE A 201 2.80 -9.69 12.31
CA ILE A 201 3.63 -10.41 11.33
C ILE A 201 5.15 -10.18 11.51
N GLY A 202 5.55 -9.54 12.63
CA GLY A 202 6.97 -9.40 13.03
C GLY A 202 7.78 -8.38 12.21
N LEU A 203 7.14 -7.44 11.52
CA LEU A 203 7.84 -6.37 10.77
C LEU A 203 8.27 -5.18 11.64
N ILE A 204 7.64 -5.02 12.79
CA ILE A 204 8.03 -4.03 13.83
C ILE A 204 7.88 -4.67 15.21
N GLU A 205 8.59 -4.12 16.22
CA GLU A 205 8.54 -4.53 17.63
C GLU A 205 7.35 -3.95 18.40
#